data_173807615f266402d253dd4cf74e9d34
#
_entry.id   173807615f266402d253dd4cf74e9d34
#
_cell.length_a   1.000
_cell.length_b   1.000
_cell.length_c   1.000
_cell.angle_alpha   90.00
_cell.angle_beta   90.00
_cell.angle_gamma   90.00
#
_symmetry.space_group_name_H-M   'P 1'
#
loop_
_entity.id
_entity.type
_entity.pdbx_description
1 polymer ?
#
loop_
_entity_poly.entity_id
_entity_poly.type
_entity_poly.pdbx_seq_one_letter_code
_entity_poly.pdbx_strand_id
1 'polypeptide(L)'
;VTMPAFVNKNTGIDTDWQDAMLRSGVSQNYMFSIRGGSENAQYSLSYNHADEKGIFLGNNYRQDNARLKLHMNKYIFDIDANIAFKFTDSKQPEYSIKEMYMISPLVPIYDDTREYGFGLSDFDDLPSNRNVMADQHYEKSTDKKYHTTANVALTMNFTPWLNFKTSYAYRGEHQRQTYHTPAYVADPKAKRDYPYHSETTGYWEEHVWENVLSFNKTFGKHNVNAMAGTSMTARKYTWNSVGVEGKTTVYKVEDGKLVTSETPGGFLDPSFSTVGAGAGGTFDGSGTKWKYNRASFFGRLNYNYNDRYLVQATVRYDGSSKFGKDNRWGCFPSVALGWRISQEEFFQIGRASC
;
A
#
# COMPACT_ATOMS: atom_id res chain seq x y z
N VAL A 1 -34.39 24.94 -31.47
CA VAL A 1 -33.76 24.31 -30.30
C VAL A 1 -34.79 24.42 -29.18
N THR A 2 -35.37 23.31 -28.76
CA THR A 2 -36.27 23.25 -27.60
C THR A 2 -35.44 23.41 -26.36
N MET A 3 -35.73 24.38 -25.51
CA MET A 3 -35.06 24.55 -24.23
C MET A 3 -35.38 23.34 -23.33
N PRO A 4 -34.39 22.81 -22.58
CA PRO A 4 -34.64 21.74 -21.63
C PRO A 4 -35.73 22.10 -20.63
N ALA A 5 -36.55 21.12 -20.24
CA ALA A 5 -37.72 21.33 -19.37
C ALA A 5 -37.38 21.99 -18.02
N PHE A 6 -36.19 21.75 -17.50
CA PHE A 6 -35.73 22.32 -16.22
C PHE A 6 -35.43 23.81 -16.28
N VAL A 7 -35.13 24.37 -17.45
CA VAL A 7 -34.84 25.84 -17.62
C VAL A 7 -36.07 26.68 -17.39
N ASN A 8 -37.23 26.12 -17.62
CA ASN A 8 -38.51 26.84 -17.52
C ASN A 8 -39.25 26.64 -16.18
N LYS A 9 -38.70 25.86 -15.27
CA LYS A 9 -39.31 25.52 -13.97
C LYS A 9 -38.57 26.21 -12.83
N ASN A 10 -39.20 27.20 -12.20
CA ASN A 10 -38.69 27.72 -10.92
C ASN A 10 -39.01 26.72 -9.81
N THR A 11 -38.06 25.91 -9.43
CA THR A 11 -38.22 24.89 -8.38
C THR A 11 -37.96 25.47 -6.99
N GLY A 12 -37.33 26.63 -6.87
CA GLY A 12 -36.84 27.18 -5.61
C GLY A 12 -35.65 26.41 -5.02
N ILE A 13 -35.10 25.42 -5.77
CA ILE A 13 -33.97 24.61 -5.36
C ILE A 13 -32.70 25.17 -6.00
N ASP A 14 -31.70 25.44 -5.19
CA ASP A 14 -30.35 25.87 -5.60
C ASP A 14 -29.33 25.29 -4.61
N THR A 15 -28.89 24.07 -4.90
CA THR A 15 -28.01 23.30 -4.03
C THR A 15 -26.55 23.55 -4.42
N ASP A 16 -25.75 24.06 -3.49
CA ASP A 16 -24.30 24.06 -3.62
C ASP A 16 -23.72 22.69 -3.17
N TRP A 17 -23.56 21.80 -4.16
CA TRP A 17 -23.03 20.47 -3.94
C TRP A 17 -21.57 20.45 -3.51
N GLN A 18 -20.79 21.48 -3.88
CA GLN A 18 -19.40 21.57 -3.46
C GLN A 18 -19.31 21.94 -1.98
N ASP A 19 -20.08 22.92 -1.52
CA ASP A 19 -20.13 23.28 -0.11
C ASP A 19 -20.66 22.12 0.75
N ALA A 20 -21.66 21.39 0.28
CA ALA A 20 -22.23 20.24 0.99
C ALA A 20 -21.27 19.05 1.13
N MET A 21 -20.40 18.83 0.14
CA MET A 21 -19.53 17.65 0.06
C MET A 21 -18.06 17.94 0.40
N LEU A 22 -17.71 19.21 0.57
CA LEU A 22 -16.37 19.64 0.98
C LEU A 22 -16.37 20.10 2.43
N ARG A 23 -15.22 20.02 3.06
CA ARG A 23 -15.00 20.50 4.43
C ARG A 23 -13.58 21.01 4.59
N SER A 24 -13.32 21.76 5.65
CA SER A 24 -11.94 22.08 6.04
C SER A 24 -11.20 20.79 6.41
N GLY A 25 -10.07 20.56 5.74
CA GLY A 25 -9.18 19.46 6.06
C GLY A 25 -8.44 19.73 7.37
N VAL A 26 -8.28 18.70 8.20
CA VAL A 26 -7.54 18.77 9.48
C VAL A 26 -6.53 17.63 9.51
N SER A 27 -5.27 17.96 9.77
CA SER A 27 -4.23 16.98 10.00
C SER A 27 -3.61 17.17 11.37
N GLN A 28 -3.51 16.09 12.14
CA GLN A 28 -2.91 16.04 13.46
C GLN A 28 -1.83 14.96 13.46
N ASN A 29 -0.64 15.30 13.98
CA ASN A 29 0.48 14.39 14.07
C ASN A 29 1.15 14.52 15.43
N TYR A 30 1.19 13.42 16.17
CA TYR A 30 1.79 13.34 17.50
C TYR A 30 2.95 12.35 17.47
N MET A 31 4.14 12.81 17.82
CA MET A 31 5.32 11.97 17.87
C MET A 31 5.92 11.97 19.28
N PHE A 32 6.18 10.78 19.77
CA PHE A 32 6.93 10.57 21.00
C PHE A 32 8.15 9.69 20.71
N SER A 33 9.29 10.03 21.31
CA SER A 33 10.49 9.21 21.18
C SER A 33 11.33 9.25 22.46
N ILE A 34 11.83 8.07 22.83
CA ILE A 34 12.80 7.85 23.89
C ILE A 34 14.05 7.24 23.26
N ARG A 35 15.21 7.74 23.65
CA ARG A 35 16.50 7.16 23.28
C ARG A 35 17.44 7.16 24.48
N GLY A 36 18.29 6.15 24.57
CA GLY A 36 19.26 6.03 25.64
C GLY A 36 20.27 4.94 25.33
N GLY A 37 21.19 4.75 26.23
CA GLY A 37 22.19 3.70 26.11
C GLY A 37 23.56 4.10 26.66
N SER A 38 24.54 3.29 26.34
CA SER A 38 25.96 3.45 26.63
C SER A 38 26.76 3.40 25.32
N GLU A 39 28.09 3.44 25.41
CA GLU A 39 28.98 3.23 24.26
C GLU A 39 28.75 1.87 23.58
N ASN A 40 28.37 0.84 24.35
CA ASN A 40 28.24 -0.53 23.86
C ASN A 40 26.80 -0.97 23.59
N ALA A 41 25.79 -0.19 24.03
CA ALA A 41 24.39 -0.55 23.81
C ALA A 41 23.56 0.72 23.72
N GLN A 42 22.84 0.87 22.63
CA GLN A 42 21.96 2.01 22.36
C GLN A 42 20.59 1.52 21.97
N TYR A 43 19.56 2.26 22.40
CA TYR A 43 18.19 1.98 21.99
C TYR A 43 17.45 3.26 21.65
N SER A 44 16.47 3.11 20.80
CA SER A 44 15.51 4.16 20.48
C SER A 44 14.13 3.54 20.28
N LEU A 45 13.17 4.00 21.08
CA LEU A 45 11.76 3.68 20.91
C LEU A 45 11.04 4.93 20.44
N SER A 46 10.26 4.83 19.39
CA SER A 46 9.43 5.93 18.88
C SER A 46 8.02 5.45 18.59
N TYR A 47 7.06 6.33 18.84
CA TYR A 47 5.66 6.16 18.47
C TYR A 47 5.20 7.41 17.73
N ASN A 48 4.46 7.20 16.66
CA ASN A 48 3.85 8.27 15.88
C ASN A 48 2.36 7.92 15.65
N HIS A 49 1.50 8.87 15.96
CA HIS A 49 0.09 8.85 15.65
C HIS A 49 -0.23 9.97 14.67
N ALA A 50 -0.89 9.65 13.56
CA ALA A 50 -1.41 10.63 12.62
C ALA A 50 -2.91 10.39 12.41
N ASP A 51 -3.69 11.47 12.45
CA ASP A 51 -5.13 11.50 12.13
C ASP A 51 -5.37 12.64 11.13
N GLU A 52 -5.89 12.28 9.97
CA GLU A 52 -6.11 13.21 8.86
C GLU A 52 -7.56 13.12 8.39
N LYS A 53 -8.24 14.24 8.43
CA LYS A 53 -9.55 14.43 7.80
C LYS A 53 -9.33 15.22 6.52
N GLY A 54 -9.54 14.57 5.38
CA GLY A 54 -9.39 15.19 4.07
C GLY A 54 -10.49 16.22 3.79
N ILE A 55 -10.30 16.99 2.73
CA ILE A 55 -11.25 18.02 2.29
C ILE A 55 -12.55 17.44 1.74
N PHE A 56 -12.53 16.25 1.18
CA PHE A 56 -13.75 15.56 0.73
C PHE A 56 -14.45 14.90 1.91
N LEU A 57 -15.75 15.03 2.00
CA LEU A 57 -16.56 14.35 3.01
C LEU A 57 -16.34 12.84 2.89
N GLY A 58 -16.14 12.15 4.02
CA GLY A 58 -15.85 10.70 4.05
C GLY A 58 -14.37 10.35 3.94
N ASN A 59 -13.50 11.26 3.45
CA ASN A 59 -12.06 10.98 3.36
C ASN A 59 -11.39 11.14 4.73
N ASN A 60 -10.93 10.02 5.30
CA ASN A 60 -10.23 9.98 6.58
C ASN A 60 -9.06 9.01 6.50
N TYR A 61 -7.96 9.36 7.17
CA TYR A 61 -6.80 8.49 7.29
C TYR A 61 -6.26 8.55 8.71
N ARG A 62 -6.09 7.38 9.32
CA ARG A 62 -5.44 7.24 10.62
C ARG A 62 -4.25 6.30 10.51
N GLN A 63 -3.16 6.66 11.16
CA GLN A 63 -1.96 5.84 11.24
C GLN A 63 -1.42 5.82 12.67
N ASP A 64 -1.07 4.62 13.14
CA ASP A 64 -0.30 4.39 14.35
C ASP A 64 0.99 3.65 13.97
N ASN A 65 2.16 4.15 14.36
CA ASN A 65 3.46 3.56 14.02
C ASN A 65 4.34 3.51 15.26
N ALA A 66 4.70 2.30 15.70
CA ALA A 66 5.67 2.07 16.77
C ALA A 66 6.96 1.47 16.20
N ARG A 67 8.11 1.98 16.61
CA ARG A 67 9.42 1.51 16.15
C ARG A 67 10.41 1.38 17.29
N LEU A 68 11.08 0.25 17.34
CA LEU A 68 12.22 -0.04 18.22
C LEU A 68 13.48 -0.21 17.36
N LYS A 69 14.53 0.53 17.73
CA LYS A 69 15.88 0.32 17.22
C LYS A 69 16.79 -0.04 18.36
N LEU A 70 17.63 -1.04 18.14
CA LEU A 70 18.67 -1.49 19.05
C LEU A 70 19.98 -1.56 18.29
N HIS A 71 21.04 -1.07 18.93
CA HIS A 71 22.41 -1.27 18.49
C HIS A 71 23.23 -1.75 19.68
N MET A 72 23.97 -2.82 19.50
CA MET A 72 24.85 -3.37 20.52
C MET A 72 26.19 -3.70 19.89
N ASN A 73 27.25 -3.27 20.55
CA ASN A 73 28.63 -3.56 20.17
C ASN A 73 29.33 -4.22 21.38
N LYS A 74 29.88 -5.41 21.17
CA LYS A 74 30.66 -6.09 22.20
C LYS A 74 31.70 -7.02 21.56
N TYR A 75 32.96 -6.84 21.90
CA TYR A 75 34.09 -7.57 21.34
C TYR A 75 34.17 -7.42 19.82
N ILE A 76 34.00 -8.52 19.13
CA ILE A 76 33.98 -8.56 17.63
C ILE A 76 32.60 -8.42 17.05
N PHE A 77 31.54 -8.36 17.87
CA PHE A 77 30.15 -8.42 17.42
C PHE A 77 29.49 -7.05 17.46
N ASP A 78 28.89 -6.65 16.34
CA ASP A 78 27.94 -5.55 16.24
C ASP A 78 26.58 -6.11 15.87
N ILE A 79 25.55 -5.82 16.66
CA ILE A 79 24.18 -6.26 16.46
C ILE A 79 23.33 -5.02 16.23
N ASP A 80 22.64 -4.99 15.10
CA ASP A 80 21.63 -3.99 14.77
C ASP A 80 20.27 -4.65 14.66
N ALA A 81 19.27 -4.10 15.34
CA ALA A 81 17.88 -4.51 15.18
C ALA A 81 16.98 -3.30 14.98
N ASN A 82 16.05 -3.41 14.04
CA ASN A 82 15.04 -2.40 13.78
C ASN A 82 13.70 -3.12 13.53
N ILE A 83 12.75 -2.92 14.44
CA ILE A 83 11.43 -3.53 14.40
C ILE A 83 10.41 -2.41 14.40
N ALA A 84 9.46 -2.45 13.47
CA ALA A 84 8.38 -1.48 13.36
C ALA A 84 7.06 -2.17 13.08
N PHE A 85 6.02 -1.69 13.76
CA PHE A 85 4.63 -2.04 13.52
C PHE A 85 3.88 -0.79 13.11
N LYS A 86 3.16 -0.84 12.00
CA LYS A 86 2.32 0.25 11.53
C LYS A 86 0.91 -0.28 11.29
N PHE A 87 -0.05 0.38 11.90
CA PHE A 87 -1.47 0.21 11.61
C PHE A 87 -1.95 1.40 10.80
N THR A 88 -2.79 1.17 9.80
CA THR A 88 -3.51 2.22 9.08
C THR A 88 -4.98 1.87 8.97
N ASP A 89 -5.84 2.87 9.14
CA ASP A 89 -7.28 2.82 8.85
C ASP A 89 -7.57 3.93 7.86
N SER A 90 -7.95 3.58 6.65
CA SER A 90 -8.21 4.51 5.56
C SER A 90 -9.66 4.39 5.11
N LYS A 91 -10.32 5.53 5.00
CA LYS A 91 -11.64 5.66 4.40
C LYS A 91 -11.55 6.61 3.22
N GLN A 92 -12.11 6.19 2.11
CA GLN A 92 -12.27 7.04 0.93
C GLN A 92 -13.69 7.57 0.87
N PRO A 93 -13.95 8.66 0.14
CA PRO A 93 -15.30 9.07 -0.17
C PRO A 93 -16.07 7.93 -0.85
N GLU A 94 -17.29 7.67 -0.41
CA GLU A 94 -18.14 6.60 -0.96
C GLU A 94 -18.93 7.08 -2.19
N TYR A 95 -18.57 8.22 -2.73
CA TYR A 95 -19.19 8.82 -3.90
C TYR A 95 -18.15 9.16 -4.97
N SER A 96 -18.63 9.33 -6.20
CA SER A 96 -17.81 9.82 -7.30
C SER A 96 -17.55 11.32 -7.19
N ILE A 97 -16.28 11.72 -7.06
CA ILE A 97 -15.88 13.14 -7.09
C ILE A 97 -16.29 13.78 -8.42
N LYS A 98 -16.21 13.04 -9.52
CA LYS A 98 -16.68 13.52 -10.82
C LYS A 98 -18.17 13.82 -10.80
N GLU A 99 -19.01 12.94 -10.26
CA GLU A 99 -20.46 13.15 -10.14
C GLU A 99 -20.76 14.36 -9.27
N MET A 100 -20.06 14.56 -8.17
CA MET A 100 -20.19 15.75 -7.31
C MET A 100 -20.06 17.06 -8.08
N TYR A 101 -19.15 17.13 -9.06
CA TYR A 101 -18.98 18.32 -9.91
C TYR A 101 -19.99 18.41 -11.06
N MET A 102 -20.65 17.32 -11.40
CA MET A 102 -21.57 17.25 -12.54
C MET A 102 -23.05 17.33 -12.15
N ILE A 103 -23.35 17.11 -10.86
CA ILE A 103 -24.73 17.12 -10.37
C ILE A 103 -25.32 18.53 -10.48
N SER A 104 -26.56 18.60 -10.92
CA SER A 104 -27.25 19.87 -11.08
C SER A 104 -27.61 20.48 -9.72
N PRO A 105 -27.50 21.82 -9.56
CA PRO A 105 -28.04 22.54 -8.40
C PRO A 105 -29.55 22.35 -8.19
N LEU A 106 -30.28 21.91 -9.19
CA LEU A 106 -31.72 21.63 -9.13
C LEU A 106 -32.04 20.30 -8.41
N VAL A 107 -31.04 19.49 -8.05
CA VAL A 107 -31.20 18.28 -7.23
C VAL A 107 -31.07 18.68 -5.77
N PRO A 108 -32.11 18.54 -4.92
CA PRO A 108 -32.02 18.83 -3.51
C PRO A 108 -31.20 17.72 -2.80
N ILE A 109 -30.53 18.05 -1.68
CA ILE A 109 -29.80 17.05 -0.88
C ILE A 109 -30.80 16.11 -0.20
N TYR A 110 -31.79 16.66 0.46
CA TYR A 110 -32.79 15.91 1.25
C TYR A 110 -34.19 16.15 0.72
N ASP A 111 -35.04 15.15 0.86
CA ASP A 111 -36.46 15.22 0.54
C ASP A 111 -37.20 14.19 1.42
N ASP A 112 -37.83 14.68 2.50
CA ASP A 112 -38.51 13.88 3.48
C ASP A 112 -39.79 13.20 2.94
N THR A 113 -40.23 13.56 1.75
CA THR A 113 -41.37 12.90 1.08
C THR A 113 -40.96 11.61 0.35
N ARG A 114 -39.67 11.35 0.21
CA ARG A 114 -39.14 10.16 -0.46
C ARG A 114 -38.73 9.09 0.54
N GLU A 115 -38.86 7.84 0.13
CA GLU A 115 -38.63 6.65 0.96
C GLU A 115 -37.27 6.65 1.69
N TYR A 116 -36.22 7.15 1.02
CA TYR A 116 -34.86 7.15 1.55
C TYR A 116 -34.41 8.52 2.11
N GLY A 117 -35.31 9.51 2.11
CA GLY A 117 -35.03 10.84 2.68
C GLY A 117 -34.07 11.73 1.86
N PHE A 118 -33.60 11.28 0.68
CA PHE A 118 -32.70 12.03 -0.19
C PHE A 118 -33.40 12.51 -1.46
N GLY A 119 -33.05 13.72 -1.86
CA GLY A 119 -33.60 14.34 -3.05
C GLY A 119 -33.15 13.66 -4.32
N LEU A 120 -34.08 13.56 -5.24
CA LEU A 120 -33.85 13.08 -6.62
C LEU A 120 -34.35 14.12 -7.59
N SER A 121 -33.76 14.20 -8.78
CA SER A 121 -34.29 15.06 -9.85
C SER A 121 -35.48 14.40 -10.53
N ASP A 122 -36.48 15.18 -10.82
CA ASP A 122 -37.60 14.81 -11.68
C ASP A 122 -37.30 15.11 -13.19
N PHE A 123 -36.10 15.62 -13.50
CA PHE A 123 -35.68 15.97 -14.84
C PHE A 123 -34.76 14.90 -15.42
N ASP A 124 -35.11 14.42 -16.62
CA ASP A 124 -34.36 13.37 -17.31
C ASP A 124 -33.15 13.85 -18.11
N ASP A 125 -33.09 15.13 -18.39
CA ASP A 125 -32.10 15.78 -19.28
C ASP A 125 -30.96 16.50 -18.53
N LEU A 126 -30.83 16.27 -17.21
CA LEU A 126 -29.71 16.79 -16.44
C LEU A 126 -28.42 15.99 -16.69
N PRO A 127 -27.24 16.67 -16.58
CA PRO A 127 -25.95 16.02 -16.77
C PRO A 127 -25.68 14.87 -15.78
N SER A 128 -26.12 15.02 -14.53
CA SER A 128 -26.15 13.98 -13.50
C SER A 128 -27.36 14.19 -12.59
N ASN A 129 -28.02 13.10 -12.26
CA ASN A 129 -29.15 13.04 -11.33
C ASN A 129 -28.79 12.35 -10.00
N ARG A 130 -27.54 11.91 -9.87
CA ARG A 130 -27.10 11.10 -8.72
C ARG A 130 -26.93 11.97 -7.49
N ASN A 131 -27.60 11.60 -6.41
CA ASN A 131 -27.41 12.24 -5.11
C ASN A 131 -26.17 11.66 -4.40
N VAL A 132 -25.05 12.34 -4.48
CA VAL A 132 -23.76 11.88 -3.91
C VAL A 132 -23.76 11.90 -2.37
N MET A 133 -24.65 12.66 -1.73
CA MET A 133 -24.81 12.61 -0.27
C MET A 133 -25.50 11.31 0.16
N ALA A 134 -26.44 10.79 -0.62
CA ALA A 134 -27.05 9.49 -0.37
C ALA A 134 -26.02 8.37 -0.46
N ASP A 135 -25.11 8.39 -1.47
CA ASP A 135 -24.00 7.45 -1.56
C ASP A 135 -23.12 7.49 -0.30
N GLN A 136 -22.67 8.68 0.10
CA GLN A 136 -21.84 8.86 1.30
C GLN A 136 -22.55 8.42 2.58
N HIS A 137 -23.87 8.54 2.64
CA HIS A 137 -24.67 8.11 3.79
C HIS A 137 -24.82 6.60 3.86
N TYR A 138 -25.16 5.95 2.76
CA TYR A 138 -25.51 4.55 2.72
C TYR A 138 -24.33 3.62 2.47
N GLU A 139 -23.39 3.98 1.62
CA GLU A 139 -22.23 3.17 1.35
C GLU A 139 -21.20 3.28 2.47
N LYS A 140 -20.64 2.16 2.89
CA LYS A 140 -19.65 2.10 3.98
C LYS A 140 -18.51 1.22 3.59
N SER A 141 -17.32 1.79 3.49
CA SER A 141 -16.09 1.03 3.30
C SER A 141 -15.09 1.20 4.44
N THR A 142 -14.26 0.21 4.63
CA THR A 142 -13.09 0.30 5.50
C THR A 142 -11.90 -0.34 4.81
N ASP A 143 -10.70 0.22 4.96
CA ASP A 143 -9.44 -0.38 4.54
C ASP A 143 -8.43 -0.31 5.68
N LYS A 144 -8.25 -1.45 6.38
CA LYS A 144 -7.33 -1.57 7.50
C LYS A 144 -6.11 -2.38 7.10
N LYS A 145 -4.91 -1.83 7.36
CA LYS A 145 -3.65 -2.51 7.08
C LYS A 145 -2.78 -2.58 8.31
N TYR A 146 -2.18 -3.73 8.50
CA TYR A 146 -1.19 -4.01 9.54
C TYR A 146 0.14 -4.33 8.86
N HIS A 147 1.12 -3.47 9.06
CA HIS A 147 2.45 -3.67 8.50
C HIS A 147 3.42 -4.04 9.62
N THR A 148 4.21 -5.05 9.38
CA THR A 148 5.33 -5.44 10.24
C THR A 148 6.61 -5.36 9.44
N THR A 149 7.61 -4.68 9.98
CA THR A 149 8.96 -4.65 9.43
C THR A 149 9.93 -5.02 10.54
N ALA A 150 10.77 -6.01 10.28
CA ALA A 150 11.85 -6.39 11.17
C ALA A 150 13.12 -6.56 10.36
N ASN A 151 14.22 -5.99 10.85
CA ASN A 151 15.56 -6.18 10.30
C ASN A 151 16.52 -6.43 11.46
N VAL A 152 17.23 -7.54 11.42
CA VAL A 152 18.27 -7.88 12.38
C VAL A 152 19.54 -8.19 11.60
N ALA A 153 20.61 -7.54 11.97
CA ALA A 153 21.93 -7.75 11.39
C ALA A 153 22.95 -8.06 12.49
N LEU A 154 23.81 -9.03 12.22
CA LEU A 154 24.98 -9.35 13.02
C LEU A 154 26.21 -9.15 12.15
N THR A 155 27.09 -8.23 12.56
CA THR A 155 28.41 -8.07 11.97
C THR A 155 29.48 -8.64 12.92
N MET A 156 30.35 -9.48 12.38
CA MET A 156 31.50 -10.06 13.08
C MET A 156 32.78 -9.42 12.52
N ASN A 157 33.46 -8.62 13.30
CA ASN A 157 34.70 -7.93 12.96
C ASN A 157 35.89 -8.79 13.40
N PHE A 158 36.35 -9.74 12.55
CA PHE A 158 37.44 -10.64 12.88
C PHE A 158 38.79 -9.92 13.03
N THR A 159 38.98 -8.90 12.18
CA THR A 159 40.13 -7.99 12.22
C THR A 159 39.68 -6.60 11.73
N PRO A 160 40.49 -5.53 11.88
CA PRO A 160 40.15 -4.21 11.34
C PRO A 160 39.93 -4.16 9.81
N TRP A 161 40.33 -5.20 9.12
CA TRP A 161 40.26 -5.28 7.64
C TRP A 161 39.39 -6.44 7.12
N LEU A 162 38.82 -7.28 8.01
CA LEU A 162 37.98 -8.42 7.62
C LEU A 162 36.76 -8.51 8.52
N ASN A 163 35.58 -8.39 7.93
CA ASN A 163 34.32 -8.59 8.62
C ASN A 163 33.35 -9.47 7.81
N PHE A 164 32.45 -10.11 8.54
CA PHE A 164 31.33 -10.84 7.96
C PHE A 164 30.04 -10.31 8.56
N LYS A 165 29.10 -9.95 7.68
CA LYS A 165 27.76 -9.48 8.06
C LYS A 165 26.72 -10.48 7.57
N THR A 166 25.86 -10.93 8.48
CA THR A 166 24.62 -11.62 8.14
C THR A 166 23.44 -10.77 8.57
N SER A 167 22.44 -10.65 7.72
CA SER A 167 21.24 -9.89 8.03
C SER A 167 19.99 -10.61 7.54
N TYR A 168 18.94 -10.49 8.34
CA TYR A 168 17.63 -11.01 8.00
C TYR A 168 16.60 -9.88 8.10
N ALA A 169 15.87 -9.67 7.02
CA ALA A 169 14.78 -8.71 6.95
C ALA A 169 13.46 -9.43 6.68
N TYR A 170 12.45 -9.06 7.45
CA TYR A 170 11.07 -9.45 7.28
C TYR A 170 10.22 -8.22 7.00
N ARG A 171 9.31 -8.32 6.04
CA ARG A 171 8.24 -7.35 5.80
C ARG A 171 6.95 -8.13 5.61
N GLY A 172 5.91 -7.74 6.33
CA GLY A 172 4.59 -8.32 6.20
C GLY A 172 3.53 -7.25 6.16
N GLU A 173 2.50 -7.49 5.38
CA GLU A 173 1.29 -6.67 5.33
C GLU A 173 0.09 -7.60 5.39
N HIS A 174 -0.82 -7.30 6.30
CA HIS A 174 -2.15 -7.90 6.34
C HIS A 174 -3.16 -6.80 6.12
N GLN A 175 -3.96 -6.93 5.07
CA GLN A 175 -5.03 -5.99 4.69
C GLN A 175 -6.38 -6.65 4.93
N ARG A 176 -7.31 -5.89 5.50
CA ARG A 176 -8.73 -6.23 5.54
C ARG A 176 -9.53 -5.04 5.02
N GLN A 177 -10.28 -5.28 3.96
CA GLN A 177 -11.24 -4.33 3.42
C GLN A 177 -12.64 -4.86 3.62
N THR A 178 -13.57 -3.98 3.97
CA THR A 178 -15.00 -4.30 3.98
C THR A 178 -15.72 -3.24 3.16
N TYR A 179 -16.75 -3.65 2.47
CA TYR A 179 -17.70 -2.77 1.81
C TYR A 179 -19.10 -3.25 2.11
N HIS A 180 -19.97 -2.33 2.51
CA HIS A 180 -21.37 -2.61 2.80
C HIS A 180 -22.25 -1.49 2.28
N THR A 181 -23.36 -1.86 1.68
CA THR A 181 -24.39 -0.95 1.22
C THR A 181 -25.76 -1.59 1.38
N PRO A 182 -26.76 -0.90 1.98
CA PRO A 182 -28.14 -1.35 1.95
C PRO A 182 -28.75 -1.17 0.56
N ALA A 183 -29.99 -1.59 0.36
CA ALA A 183 -30.81 -1.15 -0.75
C ALA A 183 -31.14 0.33 -0.57
N TYR A 184 -30.98 1.14 -1.62
CA TYR A 184 -31.32 2.57 -1.61
C TYR A 184 -31.38 3.12 -3.03
N VAL A 185 -31.89 4.35 -3.15
CA VAL A 185 -31.99 5.07 -4.41
C VAL A 185 -31.27 6.40 -4.31
N ALA A 186 -30.15 6.54 -5.01
CA ALA A 186 -29.42 7.80 -5.17
C ALA A 186 -29.59 8.41 -6.54
N ASP A 187 -30.06 7.63 -7.51
CA ASP A 187 -30.27 8.01 -8.91
C ASP A 187 -31.61 7.40 -9.38
N PRO A 188 -32.52 8.20 -9.98
CA PRO A 188 -33.81 7.69 -10.47
C PRO A 188 -33.68 6.57 -11.51
N LYS A 189 -32.52 6.53 -12.24
CA LYS A 189 -32.25 5.58 -13.32
C LYS A 189 -31.39 4.40 -12.86
N ALA A 190 -30.68 4.52 -11.74
CA ALA A 190 -29.76 3.50 -11.22
C ALA A 190 -30.08 3.21 -9.75
N LYS A 191 -31.03 2.29 -9.56
CA LYS A 191 -31.43 1.83 -8.22
C LYS A 191 -30.49 0.73 -7.74
N ARG A 192 -30.25 0.72 -6.45
CA ARG A 192 -29.68 -0.44 -5.76
C ARG A 192 -30.84 -1.17 -5.06
N ASP A 193 -31.40 -2.15 -5.73
CA ASP A 193 -32.59 -2.86 -5.27
C ASP A 193 -32.27 -3.89 -4.16
N TYR A 194 -31.00 -4.31 -4.05
CA TYR A 194 -30.55 -5.30 -3.08
C TYR A 194 -29.37 -4.81 -2.27
N PRO A 195 -29.32 -5.11 -0.95
CA PRO A 195 -28.14 -4.80 -0.15
C PRO A 195 -26.96 -5.68 -0.62
N TYR A 196 -25.76 -5.17 -0.43
CA TYR A 196 -24.52 -5.90 -0.77
C TYR A 196 -23.50 -5.73 0.35
N HIS A 197 -22.80 -6.82 0.65
CA HIS A 197 -21.64 -6.80 1.55
C HIS A 197 -20.50 -7.61 0.97
N SER A 198 -19.30 -7.09 1.08
CA SER A 198 -18.10 -7.84 0.72
C SER A 198 -16.98 -7.67 1.75
N GLU A 199 -16.21 -8.74 1.90
CA GLU A 199 -14.99 -8.76 2.68
C GLU A 199 -13.82 -9.21 1.80
N THR A 200 -12.74 -8.45 1.85
CA THR A 200 -11.49 -8.76 1.16
C THR A 200 -10.36 -8.84 2.17
N THR A 201 -9.61 -9.93 2.13
CA THR A 201 -8.40 -10.11 2.92
C THR A 201 -7.20 -10.30 2.01
N GLY A 202 -6.16 -9.53 2.27
CA GLY A 202 -4.87 -9.64 1.60
C GLY A 202 -3.77 -9.95 2.60
N TYR A 203 -2.87 -10.82 2.24
CA TYR A 203 -1.67 -11.12 3.00
C TYR A 203 -0.46 -11.14 2.08
N TRP A 204 0.53 -10.33 2.41
CA TRP A 204 1.80 -10.25 1.70
C TRP A 204 2.95 -10.37 2.68
N GLU A 205 3.95 -11.17 2.35
CA GLU A 205 5.16 -11.30 3.14
C GLU A 205 6.41 -11.38 2.27
N GLU A 206 7.48 -10.81 2.75
CA GLU A 206 8.82 -10.87 2.16
C GLU A 206 9.84 -11.20 3.24
N HIS A 207 10.69 -12.15 2.94
CA HIS A 207 11.86 -12.53 3.71
C HIS A 207 13.11 -12.27 2.86
N VAL A 208 14.08 -11.57 3.40
CA VAL A 208 15.38 -11.35 2.75
C VAL A 208 16.47 -11.77 3.73
N TRP A 209 17.33 -12.68 3.29
CA TRP A 209 18.51 -13.08 4.03
C TRP A 209 19.75 -12.77 3.21
N GLU A 210 20.65 -11.99 3.77
CA GLU A 210 21.88 -11.56 3.12
C GLU A 210 23.09 -11.93 3.98
N ASN A 211 24.15 -12.36 3.31
CA ASN A 211 25.45 -12.64 3.92
C ASN A 211 26.52 -11.95 3.08
N VAL A 212 27.40 -11.19 3.72
CA VAL A 212 28.45 -10.43 3.05
C VAL A 212 29.75 -10.59 3.83
N LEU A 213 30.78 -11.08 3.16
CA LEU A 213 32.15 -11.06 3.63
C LEU A 213 32.86 -9.86 2.99
N SER A 214 33.46 -8.99 3.81
CA SER A 214 34.14 -7.78 3.35
C SER A 214 35.57 -7.78 3.80
N PHE A 215 36.48 -7.43 2.87
CA PHE A 215 37.90 -7.28 3.07
C PHE A 215 38.33 -5.89 2.63
N ASN A 216 39.01 -5.13 3.48
CA ASN A 216 39.51 -3.79 3.16
C ASN A 216 40.88 -3.60 3.79
N LYS A 217 41.97 -3.65 2.99
CA LYS A 217 43.32 -3.52 3.51
C LYS A 217 44.25 -2.79 2.53
N THR A 218 45.11 -1.98 3.09
CA THR A 218 46.19 -1.32 2.37
C THR A 218 47.51 -2.01 2.65
N PHE A 219 48.26 -2.35 1.60
CA PHE A 219 49.58 -2.95 1.60
C PHE A 219 50.55 -2.03 0.88
N GLY A 220 51.24 -1.14 1.60
CA GLY A 220 52.10 -0.14 0.97
C GLY A 220 51.30 0.73 -0.01
N LYS A 221 51.61 0.66 -1.32
CA LYS A 221 50.93 1.40 -2.39
C LYS A 221 49.66 0.71 -2.91
N HIS A 222 49.30 -0.45 -2.42
CA HIS A 222 48.17 -1.25 -2.89
C HIS A 222 47.02 -1.12 -1.92
N ASN A 223 45.88 -0.57 -2.34
CA ASN A 223 44.64 -0.58 -1.59
C ASN A 223 43.66 -1.56 -2.23
N VAL A 224 43.20 -2.54 -1.44
CA VAL A 224 42.28 -3.59 -1.88
C VAL A 224 41.03 -3.53 -1.03
N ASN A 225 39.88 -3.31 -1.68
CA ASN A 225 38.57 -3.44 -1.09
C ASN A 225 37.79 -4.51 -1.87
N ALA A 226 37.50 -5.63 -1.23
CA ALA A 226 36.83 -6.75 -1.85
C ALA A 226 35.60 -7.16 -1.00
N MET A 227 34.55 -7.58 -1.66
CA MET A 227 33.40 -8.19 -1.00
C MET A 227 32.85 -9.35 -1.81
N ALA A 228 32.34 -10.36 -1.11
CA ALA A 228 31.56 -11.44 -1.68
C ALA A 228 30.32 -11.66 -0.83
N GLY A 229 29.20 -11.97 -1.47
CA GLY A 229 27.98 -12.13 -0.71
C GLY A 229 26.91 -12.95 -1.40
N THR A 230 25.89 -13.27 -0.64
CA THR A 230 24.67 -13.94 -1.07
C THR A 230 23.47 -13.17 -0.61
N SER A 231 22.41 -13.17 -1.41
CA SER A 231 21.10 -12.60 -1.03
C SER A 231 20.01 -13.58 -1.45
N MET A 232 19.14 -13.96 -0.53
CA MET A 232 18.00 -14.82 -0.77
C MET A 232 16.73 -14.06 -0.43
N THR A 233 15.78 -14.02 -1.37
CA THR A 233 14.48 -13.37 -1.20
C THR A 233 13.37 -14.40 -1.42
N ALA A 234 12.43 -14.47 -0.47
CA ALA A 234 11.19 -15.20 -0.63
C ALA A 234 10.01 -14.26 -0.42
N ARG A 235 9.06 -14.25 -1.37
CA ARG A 235 7.82 -13.49 -1.28
C ARG A 235 6.62 -14.41 -1.43
N LYS A 236 5.59 -14.14 -0.65
CA LYS A 236 4.27 -14.76 -0.82
C LYS A 236 3.21 -13.69 -0.82
N TYR A 237 2.18 -13.95 -1.57
CA TYR A 237 0.97 -13.15 -1.61
C TYR A 237 -0.24 -14.07 -1.67
N THR A 238 -1.24 -13.75 -0.88
CA THR A 238 -2.55 -14.38 -0.92
C THR A 238 -3.59 -13.28 -0.80
N TRP A 239 -4.60 -13.33 -1.64
CA TRP A 239 -5.73 -12.42 -1.61
C TRP A 239 -7.01 -13.21 -1.84
N ASN A 240 -8.01 -12.94 -1.04
CA ASN A 240 -9.34 -13.55 -1.16
C ASN A 240 -10.39 -12.45 -0.97
N SER A 241 -11.44 -12.50 -1.78
CA SER A 241 -12.62 -11.68 -1.65
C SER A 241 -13.85 -12.55 -1.66
N VAL A 242 -14.79 -12.25 -0.83
CA VAL A 242 -16.11 -12.84 -0.82
C VAL A 242 -17.13 -11.72 -0.72
N GLY A 243 -18.15 -11.78 -1.55
CA GLY A 243 -19.29 -10.88 -1.57
C GLY A 243 -20.60 -11.64 -1.43
N VAL A 244 -21.61 -10.95 -0.94
CA VAL A 244 -22.97 -11.46 -0.91
C VAL A 244 -23.93 -10.34 -1.27
N GLU A 245 -24.75 -10.58 -2.29
CA GLU A 245 -25.88 -9.73 -2.64
C GLU A 245 -27.12 -10.31 -1.98
N GLY A 246 -27.82 -9.46 -1.23
CA GLY A 246 -29.00 -9.85 -0.46
C GLY A 246 -30.25 -10.03 -1.32
N LYS A 247 -30.16 -10.92 -2.32
CA LYS A 247 -31.28 -11.31 -3.16
C LYS A 247 -31.50 -12.82 -3.07
N THR A 248 -32.75 -13.21 -3.02
CA THR A 248 -33.16 -14.62 -3.00
C THR A 248 -34.02 -14.90 -4.21
N THR A 249 -33.68 -15.96 -4.97
CA THR A 249 -34.51 -16.42 -6.05
C THR A 249 -35.65 -17.29 -5.50
N VAL A 250 -36.87 -16.83 -5.71
CA VAL A 250 -38.07 -17.58 -5.33
C VAL A 250 -38.61 -18.32 -6.58
N TYR A 251 -38.84 -19.59 -6.40
CA TYR A 251 -39.40 -20.46 -7.44
C TYR A 251 -40.90 -20.66 -7.19
N LYS A 252 -41.73 -20.31 -8.17
CA LYS A 252 -43.17 -20.52 -8.11
C LYS A 252 -43.62 -21.31 -9.34
N VAL A 253 -44.66 -22.09 -9.20
CA VAL A 253 -45.34 -22.74 -10.34
C VAL A 253 -46.60 -21.95 -10.63
N GLU A 254 -46.64 -21.29 -11.79
CA GLU A 254 -47.78 -20.52 -12.26
C GLU A 254 -48.20 -21.14 -13.61
N ASP A 255 -49.48 -21.51 -13.72
CA ASP A 255 -50.03 -22.18 -14.92
C ASP A 255 -49.24 -23.41 -15.37
N GLY A 256 -48.74 -24.21 -14.43
CA GLY A 256 -47.94 -25.41 -14.68
C GLY A 256 -46.51 -25.13 -15.18
N LYS A 257 -46.06 -23.87 -15.21
CA LYS A 257 -44.71 -23.48 -15.58
C LYS A 257 -43.94 -22.98 -14.33
N LEU A 258 -42.66 -23.35 -14.29
CA LEU A 258 -41.76 -22.82 -13.28
C LEU A 258 -41.43 -21.34 -13.60
N VAL A 259 -41.87 -20.44 -12.72
CA VAL A 259 -41.55 -19.00 -12.80
C VAL A 259 -40.57 -18.66 -11.67
N THR A 260 -39.55 -17.91 -11.98
CA THR A 260 -38.59 -17.42 -11.00
C THR A 260 -38.76 -15.92 -10.79
N SER A 261 -38.72 -15.48 -9.55
CA SER A 261 -38.67 -14.07 -9.19
C SER A 261 -37.54 -13.81 -8.19
N GLU A 262 -36.90 -12.65 -8.27
CA GLU A 262 -35.93 -12.21 -7.27
C GLU A 262 -36.65 -11.36 -6.24
N THR A 263 -36.34 -11.59 -4.98
CA THR A 263 -36.86 -10.79 -3.84
C THR A 263 -35.71 -10.38 -2.96
N PRO A 264 -35.80 -9.22 -2.26
CA PRO A 264 -34.83 -8.88 -1.21
C PRO A 264 -34.77 -9.99 -0.16
N GLY A 265 -33.55 -10.38 0.22
CA GLY A 265 -33.30 -11.43 1.22
C GLY A 265 -31.94 -11.25 1.86
N GLY A 266 -31.65 -11.97 2.95
CA GLY A 266 -30.45 -11.74 3.74
C GLY A 266 -30.47 -10.39 4.45
N PHE A 267 -29.47 -10.07 5.23
CA PHE A 267 -29.35 -8.79 5.94
C PHE A 267 -30.65 -8.32 6.61
N LEU A 268 -31.15 -9.14 7.53
CA LEU A 268 -32.40 -8.89 8.28
C LEU A 268 -32.37 -7.54 9.03
N ASP A 269 -31.19 -7.05 9.36
CA ASP A 269 -30.94 -5.74 9.96
C ASP A 269 -29.77 -5.09 9.25
N PRO A 270 -29.89 -3.82 8.81
CA PRO A 270 -28.81 -3.06 8.16
C PRO A 270 -27.51 -2.94 9.00
N SER A 271 -27.59 -3.14 10.31
CA SER A 271 -26.41 -3.15 11.20
C SER A 271 -25.57 -4.41 11.09
N PHE A 272 -26.12 -5.52 10.57
CA PHE A 272 -25.40 -6.76 10.34
C PHE A 272 -24.62 -6.71 9.03
N SER A 273 -23.43 -6.15 9.08
CA SER A 273 -22.51 -6.03 7.95
C SER A 273 -21.46 -7.14 7.97
N THR A 274 -21.89 -8.39 7.82
CA THR A 274 -21.03 -9.57 7.70
C THR A 274 -21.52 -10.44 6.56
N VAL A 275 -20.59 -11.19 5.94
CA VAL A 275 -20.95 -12.13 4.86
C VAL A 275 -22.01 -13.14 5.34
N GLY A 276 -21.90 -13.63 6.58
CA GLY A 276 -22.86 -14.58 7.14
C GLY A 276 -24.28 -14.01 7.33
N ALA A 277 -24.42 -12.69 7.49
CA ALA A 277 -25.72 -12.03 7.61
C ALA A 277 -26.50 -12.00 6.28
N GLY A 278 -25.83 -12.20 5.14
CA GLY A 278 -26.44 -12.36 3.84
C GLY A 278 -26.91 -13.78 3.53
N ALA A 279 -27.10 -14.65 4.53
CA ALA A 279 -27.55 -16.02 4.34
C ALA A 279 -28.87 -16.06 3.56
N GLY A 280 -28.91 -16.87 2.49
CA GLY A 280 -30.02 -16.90 1.53
C GLY A 280 -29.83 -15.95 0.33
N GLY A 281 -28.80 -15.08 0.34
CA GLY A 281 -28.42 -14.25 -0.79
C GLY A 281 -27.55 -14.96 -1.83
N THR A 282 -27.17 -14.23 -2.86
CA THR A 282 -26.25 -14.72 -3.90
C THR A 282 -24.82 -14.37 -3.53
N PHE A 283 -23.99 -15.41 -3.43
CA PHE A 283 -22.57 -15.27 -3.11
C PHE A 283 -21.70 -15.18 -4.35
N ASP A 284 -20.70 -14.34 -4.33
CA ASP A 284 -19.59 -14.33 -5.26
C ASP A 284 -18.25 -14.43 -4.50
N GLY A 285 -17.22 -14.88 -5.17
CA GLY A 285 -15.90 -14.97 -4.55
C GLY A 285 -14.80 -15.09 -5.57
N SER A 286 -13.65 -14.52 -5.21
CA SER A 286 -12.44 -14.59 -6.01
C SER A 286 -11.21 -14.63 -5.12
N GLY A 287 -10.08 -15.03 -5.68
CA GLY A 287 -8.83 -15.03 -4.95
C GLY A 287 -7.63 -15.36 -5.82
N THR A 288 -6.47 -15.02 -5.34
CA THR A 288 -5.22 -15.37 -5.99
C THR A 288 -4.13 -15.67 -4.96
N LYS A 289 -3.18 -16.46 -5.39
CA LYS A 289 -2.00 -16.82 -4.59
C LYS A 289 -0.79 -16.96 -5.50
N TRP A 290 0.31 -16.37 -5.09
CA TRP A 290 1.58 -16.57 -5.77
C TRP A 290 2.75 -16.60 -4.80
N LYS A 291 3.85 -17.21 -5.27
CA LYS A 291 5.14 -17.23 -4.59
C LYS A 291 6.22 -16.77 -5.57
N TYR A 292 7.20 -16.09 -5.03
CA TYR A 292 8.37 -15.64 -5.77
C TYR A 292 9.62 -15.85 -4.92
N ASN A 293 10.62 -16.53 -5.49
CA ASN A 293 11.92 -16.71 -4.86
C ASN A 293 13.02 -16.18 -5.78
N ARG A 294 14.00 -15.54 -5.18
CA ARG A 294 15.22 -15.09 -5.84
C ARG A 294 16.43 -15.48 -4.98
N ALA A 295 17.49 -15.93 -5.63
CA ALA A 295 18.79 -16.13 -5.03
C ALA A 295 19.85 -15.40 -5.84
N SER A 296 20.77 -14.73 -5.19
CA SER A 296 21.83 -13.94 -5.80
C SER A 296 23.15 -14.24 -5.14
N PHE A 297 24.18 -14.40 -5.95
CA PHE A 297 25.58 -14.46 -5.54
C PHE A 297 26.30 -13.28 -6.18
N PHE A 298 27.07 -12.54 -5.41
CA PHE A 298 27.73 -11.35 -5.95
C PHE A 298 29.11 -11.16 -5.35
N GLY A 299 30.00 -10.55 -6.13
CA GLY A 299 31.33 -10.16 -5.71
C GLY A 299 31.72 -8.82 -6.32
N ARG A 300 32.52 -8.07 -5.60
CA ARG A 300 33.13 -6.82 -6.06
C ARG A 300 34.57 -6.76 -5.58
N LEU A 301 35.44 -6.32 -6.46
CA LEU A 301 36.81 -5.97 -6.17
C LEU A 301 37.08 -4.53 -6.60
N ASN A 302 37.49 -3.68 -5.67
CA ASN A 302 38.05 -2.37 -5.97
C ASN A 302 39.54 -2.46 -5.63
N TYR A 303 40.38 -2.14 -6.59
CA TYR A 303 41.82 -2.09 -6.45
C TYR A 303 42.31 -0.72 -6.81
N ASN A 304 43.15 -0.14 -5.97
CA ASN A 304 43.78 1.15 -6.17
C ASN A 304 45.28 1.01 -5.93
N TYR A 305 46.07 1.35 -6.93
CA TYR A 305 47.54 1.36 -6.87
C TYR A 305 48.04 2.79 -6.80
N ASN A 306 48.70 3.13 -5.69
CA ASN A 306 49.37 4.40 -5.44
C ASN A 306 48.49 5.63 -5.69
N ASP A 307 47.19 5.52 -5.45
CA ASP A 307 46.15 6.53 -5.75
C ASP A 307 46.13 7.00 -7.22
N ARG A 308 46.77 6.26 -8.14
CA ARG A 308 46.88 6.58 -9.57
C ARG A 308 46.00 5.68 -10.44
N TYR A 309 46.09 4.38 -10.24
CA TYR A 309 45.42 3.39 -11.09
C TYR A 309 44.32 2.70 -10.32
N LEU A 310 43.10 2.80 -10.82
CA LEU A 310 41.89 2.30 -10.18
C LEU A 310 41.27 1.23 -11.07
N VAL A 311 40.94 0.09 -10.48
CA VAL A 311 40.23 -1.00 -11.13
C VAL A 311 39.07 -1.40 -10.29
N GLN A 312 37.88 -1.48 -10.85
CA GLN A 312 36.72 -2.08 -10.22
C GLN A 312 36.21 -3.22 -11.09
N ALA A 313 36.01 -4.37 -10.48
CA ALA A 313 35.36 -5.51 -11.10
C ALA A 313 34.18 -5.94 -10.23
N THR A 314 33.05 -6.21 -10.86
CA THR A 314 31.84 -6.72 -10.20
C THR A 314 31.32 -7.90 -10.99
N VAL A 315 30.83 -8.91 -10.27
CA VAL A 315 30.06 -10.00 -10.86
C VAL A 315 28.83 -10.25 -10.01
N ARG A 316 27.70 -10.46 -10.67
CA ARG A 316 26.45 -10.84 -10.02
C ARG A 316 25.83 -12.00 -10.78
N TYR A 317 25.43 -13.03 -10.05
CA TYR A 317 24.78 -14.22 -10.57
C TYR A 317 23.42 -14.33 -9.89
N ASP A 318 22.34 -14.05 -10.63
CA ASP A 318 20.97 -13.94 -10.13
C ASP A 318 20.10 -15.08 -10.68
N GLY A 319 19.38 -15.73 -9.76
CA GLY A 319 18.38 -16.73 -10.09
C GLY A 319 16.98 -16.29 -9.65
N SER A 320 15.97 -16.55 -10.48
CA SER A 320 14.58 -16.18 -10.21
C SER A 320 13.61 -17.31 -10.55
N SER A 321 12.67 -17.58 -9.62
CA SER A 321 11.61 -18.57 -9.83
C SER A 321 10.56 -18.16 -10.86
N LYS A 322 10.57 -16.92 -11.34
CA LYS A 322 9.64 -16.43 -12.38
C LYS A 322 10.00 -16.93 -13.79
N PHE A 323 11.24 -17.33 -13.97
CA PHE A 323 11.70 -17.85 -15.27
C PHE A 323 11.57 -19.36 -15.34
N GLY A 324 11.45 -19.89 -16.56
CA GLY A 324 11.44 -21.33 -16.84
C GLY A 324 12.68 -22.04 -16.31
N LYS A 325 12.59 -23.34 -16.07
CA LYS A 325 13.61 -24.15 -15.37
C LYS A 325 15.02 -23.97 -15.94
N ASP A 326 15.13 -23.85 -17.27
CA ASP A 326 16.43 -23.79 -17.97
C ASP A 326 17.02 -22.36 -18.09
N ASN A 327 16.22 -21.31 -17.78
CA ASN A 327 16.61 -19.91 -17.93
C ASN A 327 16.51 -19.12 -16.60
N ARG A 328 16.61 -19.80 -15.46
CA ARG A 328 16.43 -19.17 -14.14
C ARG A 328 17.58 -18.28 -13.71
N TRP A 329 18.77 -18.53 -14.26
CA TRP A 329 19.99 -17.90 -13.83
C TRP A 329 20.61 -17.02 -14.91
N GLY A 330 21.07 -15.84 -14.51
CA GLY A 330 21.79 -14.90 -15.34
C GLY A 330 23.07 -14.41 -14.66
N CYS A 331 24.14 -14.22 -15.44
CA CYS A 331 25.41 -13.67 -14.98
C CYS A 331 25.59 -12.25 -15.51
N PHE A 332 25.94 -11.32 -14.64
CA PHE A 332 26.07 -9.89 -14.94
C PHE A 332 27.45 -9.38 -14.48
N PRO A 333 28.50 -9.51 -15.30
CA PRO A 333 29.81 -8.95 -15.01
C PRO A 333 29.87 -7.45 -15.38
N SER A 334 30.71 -6.69 -14.66
CA SER A 334 31.03 -5.29 -14.97
C SER A 334 32.46 -4.99 -14.57
N VAL A 335 33.19 -4.23 -15.41
CA VAL A 335 34.55 -3.77 -15.15
C VAL A 335 34.62 -2.27 -15.40
N ALA A 336 35.30 -1.54 -14.53
CA ALA A 336 35.62 -0.13 -14.69
C ALA A 336 37.10 0.11 -14.40
N LEU A 337 37.73 0.97 -15.19
CA LEU A 337 39.12 1.37 -15.05
C LEU A 337 39.18 2.89 -14.88
N GLY A 338 40.06 3.35 -13.99
CA GLY A 338 40.31 4.76 -13.75
C GLY A 338 41.79 5.08 -13.66
N TRP A 339 42.17 6.23 -14.15
CA TRP A 339 43.53 6.75 -14.04
C TRP A 339 43.47 8.20 -13.52
N ARG A 340 44.13 8.45 -12.41
CA ARG A 340 44.31 9.80 -11.87
C ARG A 340 45.58 10.44 -12.44
N ILE A 341 45.47 11.02 -13.62
CA ILE A 341 46.57 11.68 -14.33
C ILE A 341 47.23 12.77 -13.46
N SER A 342 46.46 13.48 -12.63
CA SER A 342 46.95 14.52 -11.73
C SER A 342 47.93 14.05 -10.65
N GLN A 343 48.07 12.74 -10.46
CA GLN A 343 49.01 12.13 -9.51
C GLN A 343 50.28 11.64 -10.18
N GLU A 344 50.40 11.80 -11.50
CA GLU A 344 51.61 11.45 -12.22
C GLU A 344 52.69 12.55 -12.08
N GLU A 345 53.95 12.11 -12.02
CA GLU A 345 55.07 13.04 -11.81
C GLU A 345 55.16 14.08 -12.92
N PHE A 346 54.89 13.72 -14.18
CA PHE A 346 54.88 14.64 -15.31
C PHE A 346 53.77 15.72 -15.22
N PHE A 347 52.71 15.48 -14.46
CA PHE A 347 51.64 16.46 -14.28
C PHE A 347 51.86 17.40 -13.08
N GLN A 348 52.76 17.03 -12.15
CA GLN A 348 53.10 17.82 -10.96
C GLN A 348 54.08 18.95 -11.23
N ILE A 349 54.83 18.88 -12.34
CA ILE A 349 55.84 19.87 -12.73
C ILE A 349 55.23 21.26 -12.96
N GLY A 350 53.95 21.37 -13.25
CA GLY A 350 53.26 22.66 -13.42
C GLY A 350 52.77 23.36 -12.13
N ARG A 351 52.91 22.75 -10.96
CA ARG A 351 52.48 23.33 -9.69
C ARG A 351 53.61 24.00 -8.86
N ALA A 352 54.83 23.88 -9.27
CA ALA A 352 56.00 24.37 -8.54
C ALA A 352 56.41 25.83 -8.89
N SER A 353 55.62 26.55 -9.67
CA SER A 353 55.94 27.92 -10.09
C SER A 353 54.71 28.84 -10.10
N CYS A 354 54.07 28.98 -8.94
CA CYS A 354 53.22 30.16 -8.67
C CYS A 354 53.38 30.55 -7.23
#